data_0a7054b2151369f54fd9a760685d4547
#
_entry.id   0a7054b2151369f54fd9a760685d4547
#
_cell.length_a   1.000
_cell.length_b   1.000
_cell.length_c   1.000
_cell.angle_alpha   90.00
_cell.angle_beta   90.00
_cell.angle_gamma   90.00
#
_symmetry.space_group_name_H-M   'P 1'
#
loop_
_entity.id
_entity.type
_entity.pdbx_description
1 polymer ?
#
loop_
_entity_poly.entity_id
_entity_poly.type
_entity_poly.pdbx_seq_one_letter_code
_entity_poly.pdbx_strand_id
1 'polypeptide(L)'
;MIESSPNHWAIRRPDAGSRRGPLRLSAIVIAGLMALTITRPSAAQGSGKGFLFSQPVGSFSFRGGYAAAHAGSDVFSDAMSQLTLDKSDFGSFAWGGDISYSLKPRLDIVFDVGVSSATHESEVRDFVEDLPGGGSAPIEQSTEYKRVPLTIGMKYYLMERGRAVGQFAYIPSKYAPYVGLGAGGMYYKFKQNGDFVDFATDPEFPDIFSAELESSGWTAMAHGAAGVDYTIGPWLALTAEARYQWAKARLDPEVFVDYDKIDLSGLTGTVGFKVRF
;
A
#
# COMPACT_ATOMS: atom_id res chain seq x y z
N MET A 1 -37.19 -20.36 13.87
CA MET A 1 -36.00 -21.20 14.04
C MET A 1 -34.89 -20.43 13.35
N ILE A 2 -34.11 -19.67 14.10
CA ILE A 2 -32.96 -18.93 13.60
C ILE A 2 -31.78 -19.83 13.97
N GLU A 3 -31.15 -20.40 12.96
CA GLU A 3 -29.98 -21.25 13.06
C GLU A 3 -28.79 -20.34 13.43
N SER A 4 -28.37 -20.40 14.70
CA SER A 4 -27.21 -19.69 15.18
C SER A 4 -25.96 -20.32 14.56
N SER A 5 -25.27 -19.55 13.73
CA SER A 5 -23.93 -19.87 13.25
C SER A 5 -22.99 -20.06 14.47
N PRO A 6 -22.18 -21.13 14.51
CA PRO A 6 -21.24 -21.32 15.63
C PRO A 6 -20.16 -20.23 15.58
N ASN A 7 -19.97 -19.56 16.72
CA ASN A 7 -18.92 -18.56 16.93
C ASN A 7 -17.53 -19.20 16.76
N HIS A 8 -16.82 -18.88 15.68
CA HIS A 8 -15.50 -19.44 15.32
C HIS A 8 -14.31 -18.70 15.95
N TRP A 9 -14.43 -18.23 17.21
CA TRP A 9 -13.33 -17.56 17.90
C TRP A 9 -12.70 -18.46 18.96
N ALA A 10 -11.98 -19.49 18.55
CA ALA A 10 -11.01 -20.13 19.43
C ALA A 10 -9.63 -19.48 19.21
N ILE A 11 -9.40 -18.28 19.75
CA ILE A 11 -8.05 -17.73 19.84
C ILE A 11 -7.29 -18.56 20.87
N ARG A 12 -6.41 -19.43 20.40
CA ARG A 12 -5.51 -20.19 21.25
C ARG A 12 -4.53 -19.22 21.90
N ARG A 13 -4.49 -19.16 23.25
CA ARG A 13 -3.49 -18.36 23.98
C ARG A 13 -2.10 -18.71 23.45
N PRO A 14 -1.29 -17.74 23.00
CA PRO A 14 0.08 -18.03 22.58
C PRO A 14 0.89 -18.47 23.80
N ASP A 15 1.53 -19.63 23.70
CA ASP A 15 2.48 -20.10 24.71
C ASP A 15 3.62 -19.10 24.85
N ALA A 16 3.89 -18.68 26.07
CA ALA A 16 4.93 -17.70 26.43
C ALA A 16 6.36 -18.27 26.24
N GLY A 17 6.77 -18.46 24.99
CA GLY A 17 8.09 -19.03 24.72
C GLY A 17 8.53 -19.09 23.29
N SER A 18 8.65 -17.96 22.61
CA SER A 18 9.58 -17.85 21.44
C SER A 18 9.73 -16.40 21.00
N ARG A 19 10.56 -15.64 21.71
CA ARG A 19 11.02 -14.33 21.21
C ARG A 19 12.08 -14.57 20.14
N ARG A 20 11.68 -14.70 18.88
CA ARG A 20 12.58 -14.48 17.74
C ARG A 20 12.44 -13.02 17.33
N GLY A 21 13.44 -12.22 17.65
CA GLY A 21 13.51 -10.80 17.35
C GLY A 21 13.37 -10.53 15.85
N PRO A 22 12.69 -9.45 15.44
CA PRO A 22 12.56 -9.09 14.05
C PRO A 22 13.92 -8.68 13.47
N LEU A 23 14.32 -9.34 12.38
CA LEU A 23 15.44 -8.90 11.55
C LEU A 23 15.18 -7.47 11.08
N ARG A 24 16.09 -6.56 11.44
CA ARG A 24 16.11 -5.15 11.01
C ARG A 24 16.45 -5.05 9.52
N LEU A 25 15.52 -5.40 8.64
CA LEU A 25 15.66 -5.30 7.18
C LEU A 25 15.21 -3.96 6.61
N SER A 26 14.59 -3.10 7.43
CA SER A 26 13.91 -1.88 6.93
C SER A 26 14.85 -0.75 6.51
N ALA A 27 16.14 -0.78 6.86
CA ALA A 27 17.06 0.33 6.56
C ALA A 27 17.90 0.14 5.29
N ILE A 28 18.02 -1.09 4.78
CA ILE A 28 18.97 -1.40 3.68
C ILE A 28 18.37 -1.18 2.30
N VAL A 29 17.05 -1.31 2.14
CA VAL A 29 16.38 -1.17 0.83
C VAL A 29 16.33 0.29 0.36
N ILE A 30 16.20 1.25 1.26
CA ILE A 30 16.12 2.69 0.92
C ILE A 30 17.51 3.25 0.54
N ALA A 31 18.57 2.77 1.16
CA ALA A 31 19.95 3.22 0.87
C ALA A 31 20.46 2.70 -0.48
N GLY A 32 20.03 1.53 -0.93
CA GLY A 32 20.46 0.95 -2.21
C GLY A 32 19.89 1.66 -3.45
N LEU A 33 18.69 2.23 -3.36
CA LEU A 33 18.05 2.95 -4.47
C LEU A 33 18.64 4.35 -4.69
N MET A 34 19.19 4.98 -3.67
CA MET A 34 19.82 6.32 -3.80
C MET A 34 21.23 6.29 -4.40
N ALA A 35 21.91 5.15 -4.40
CA ALA A 35 23.28 5.06 -4.91
C ALA A 35 23.41 4.91 -6.44
N LEU A 36 22.31 4.61 -7.15
CA LEU A 36 22.30 4.34 -8.59
C LEU A 36 22.08 5.58 -9.47
N THR A 37 21.88 6.78 -8.89
CA THR A 37 21.50 7.97 -9.65
C THR A 37 22.51 9.11 -9.62
N ILE A 38 23.77 8.87 -9.21
CA ILE A 38 24.82 9.89 -9.34
C ILE A 38 25.59 9.71 -10.67
N THR A 39 24.85 9.64 -11.77
CA THR A 39 25.36 10.20 -13.00
C THR A 39 24.98 11.69 -12.96
N ARG A 40 25.96 12.56 -12.77
CA ARG A 40 25.77 14.00 -12.82
C ARG A 40 24.96 14.32 -14.08
N PRO A 41 23.72 14.87 -14.01
CA PRO A 41 23.16 15.50 -15.17
C PRO A 41 24.19 16.57 -15.57
N SER A 42 24.64 16.53 -16.83
CA SER A 42 25.48 17.58 -17.36
C SER A 42 24.68 18.88 -17.24
N ALA A 43 24.92 19.63 -16.16
CA ALA A 43 24.27 20.90 -15.87
C ALA A 43 24.61 22.02 -16.87
N ALA A 44 25.24 21.66 -17.99
CA ALA A 44 25.66 22.57 -19.06
C ALA A 44 24.56 22.83 -20.11
N GLN A 45 23.38 22.24 -19.98
CA GLN A 45 22.34 22.44 -20.98
C GLN A 45 21.18 23.23 -20.38
N GLY A 46 21.39 24.52 -20.25
CA GLY A 46 20.30 25.47 -20.04
C GLY A 46 19.28 25.29 -21.14
N SER A 47 18.18 24.56 -20.89
CA SER A 47 17.06 24.48 -21.81
C SER A 47 16.51 25.90 -21.99
N GLY A 48 16.49 26.40 -23.20
CA GLY A 48 15.74 27.60 -23.55
C GLY A 48 14.29 27.44 -23.11
N LYS A 49 13.57 28.55 -22.94
CA LYS A 49 12.17 28.50 -22.50
C LYS A 49 11.33 27.59 -23.40
N GLY A 50 10.95 26.40 -22.94
CA GLY A 50 9.95 25.55 -23.57
C GLY A 50 10.42 24.29 -24.31
N PHE A 51 11.73 23.98 -24.41
CA PHE A 51 12.23 22.78 -25.08
C PHE A 51 13.42 22.13 -24.38
N LEU A 52 13.67 20.85 -24.72
CA LEU A 52 14.85 20.09 -24.33
C LEU A 52 15.76 19.92 -25.57
N PHE A 53 17.06 19.72 -25.36
CA PHE A 53 17.98 19.48 -26.48
C PHE A 53 17.84 18.07 -27.08
N SER A 54 17.31 17.11 -26.34
CA SER A 54 17.06 15.74 -26.77
C SER A 54 15.77 15.19 -26.16
N GLN A 55 15.26 14.12 -26.75
CA GLN A 55 14.17 13.37 -26.16
C GLN A 55 14.63 12.77 -24.82
N PRO A 56 13.84 12.93 -23.74
CA PRO A 56 14.16 12.32 -22.45
C PRO A 56 14.26 10.80 -22.56
N VAL A 57 15.31 10.23 -21.99
CA VAL A 57 15.53 8.78 -21.95
C VAL A 57 14.83 8.11 -20.76
N GLY A 58 14.47 8.90 -19.76
CA GLY A 58 13.80 8.41 -18.57
C GLY A 58 13.15 9.51 -17.73
N SER A 59 12.54 9.10 -16.65
CA SER A 59 12.01 10.02 -15.64
C SER A 59 12.02 9.38 -14.25
N PHE A 60 12.05 10.23 -13.26
CA PHE A 60 11.81 9.89 -11.87
C PHE A 60 10.53 10.59 -11.43
N SER A 61 9.65 9.89 -10.70
CA SER A 61 8.46 10.50 -10.11
C SER A 61 8.38 10.23 -8.61
N PHE A 62 7.81 11.21 -7.88
CA PHE A 62 7.39 11.09 -6.51
C PHE A 62 5.92 11.44 -6.41
N ARG A 63 5.13 10.58 -5.73
CA ARG A 63 3.68 10.69 -5.69
C ARG A 63 3.17 10.48 -4.27
N GLY A 64 2.09 11.16 -3.93
CA GLY A 64 1.33 10.98 -2.71
C GLY A 64 -0.15 10.94 -3.00
N GLY A 65 -0.93 10.29 -2.14
CA GLY A 65 -2.37 10.19 -2.31
C GLY A 65 -3.03 9.27 -1.30
N TYR A 66 -4.09 8.60 -1.70
CA TYR A 66 -4.87 7.73 -0.83
C TYR A 66 -5.05 6.35 -1.43
N ALA A 67 -4.87 5.32 -0.60
CA ALA A 67 -5.05 3.92 -0.94
C ALA A 67 -6.27 3.35 -0.20
N ALA A 68 -7.36 3.16 -0.91
CA ALA A 68 -8.56 2.49 -0.42
C ALA A 68 -8.35 0.97 -0.47
N ALA A 69 -8.56 0.27 0.64
CA ALA A 69 -8.50 -1.17 0.70
C ALA A 69 -9.79 -1.80 0.14
N HIS A 70 -9.67 -2.92 -0.56
CA HIS A 70 -10.83 -3.72 -0.94
C HIS A 70 -11.41 -4.46 0.27
N ALA A 71 -10.57 -4.89 1.21
CA ALA A 71 -10.93 -5.52 2.49
C ALA A 71 -12.03 -6.60 2.32
N GLY A 72 -11.81 -7.52 1.37
CA GLY A 72 -12.83 -8.49 0.94
C GLY A 72 -12.61 -9.90 1.49
N SER A 73 -11.76 -10.10 2.49
CA SER A 73 -11.55 -11.39 3.15
C SER A 73 -12.27 -11.48 4.50
N ASP A 74 -12.48 -12.69 5.00
CA ASP A 74 -13.21 -12.98 6.22
C ASP A 74 -12.62 -12.27 7.44
N VAL A 75 -11.29 -12.19 7.56
CA VAL A 75 -10.62 -11.47 8.66
C VAL A 75 -11.04 -9.99 8.75
N PHE A 76 -11.30 -9.33 7.63
CA PHE A 76 -11.82 -7.96 7.64
C PHE A 76 -13.31 -7.92 7.98
N SER A 77 -14.08 -8.86 7.44
CA SER A 77 -15.52 -8.95 7.73
C SER A 77 -15.76 -9.18 9.22
N ASP A 78 -14.98 -10.05 9.82
CA ASP A 78 -15.07 -10.35 11.24
C ASP A 78 -14.57 -9.18 12.10
N ALA A 79 -13.45 -8.55 11.73
CA ALA A 79 -13.00 -7.33 12.42
C ALA A 79 -14.07 -6.22 12.39
N MET A 80 -14.74 -5.99 11.25
CA MET A 80 -15.81 -5.00 11.13
C MET A 80 -17.09 -5.40 11.89
N SER A 81 -17.36 -6.70 12.04
CA SER A 81 -18.55 -7.16 12.75
C SER A 81 -18.40 -7.04 14.27
N GLN A 82 -17.18 -7.17 14.79
CA GLN A 82 -16.91 -7.21 16.22
C GLN A 82 -16.37 -5.92 16.78
N LEU A 83 -15.63 -5.17 15.95
CA LEU A 83 -15.03 -3.90 16.34
C LEU A 83 -15.82 -2.73 15.73
N THR A 84 -15.64 -1.56 16.31
CA THR A 84 -16.19 -0.31 15.79
C THR A 84 -15.42 0.19 14.56
N LEU A 85 -15.02 -0.73 13.67
CA LEU A 85 -14.31 -0.45 12.43
C LEU A 85 -15.24 -0.48 11.24
N ASP A 86 -14.96 0.39 10.26
CA ASP A 86 -15.57 0.41 8.96
C ASP A 86 -14.54 0.08 7.87
N LYS A 87 -15.01 -0.29 6.69
CA LYS A 87 -14.16 -0.61 5.54
C LYS A 87 -13.18 0.52 5.17
N SER A 88 -13.58 1.76 5.37
CA SER A 88 -12.78 2.96 5.12
C SER A 88 -11.55 3.06 6.02
N ASP A 89 -11.59 2.46 7.21
CA ASP A 89 -10.51 2.53 8.20
C ASP A 89 -9.27 1.72 7.78
N PHE A 90 -9.46 0.74 6.89
CA PHE A 90 -8.35 0.03 6.25
C PHE A 90 -7.71 0.81 5.08
N GLY A 91 -8.28 1.97 4.72
CA GLY A 91 -7.68 2.90 3.79
C GLY A 91 -6.66 3.81 4.47
N SER A 92 -5.68 4.33 3.71
CA SER A 92 -4.63 5.16 4.28
C SER A 92 -3.99 6.09 3.25
N PHE A 93 -3.26 7.07 3.76
CA PHE A 93 -2.31 7.81 2.94
C PHE A 93 -1.29 6.86 2.31
N ALA A 94 -1.02 7.09 1.01
CA ALA A 94 -0.05 6.33 0.24
C ALA A 94 1.03 7.27 -0.31
N TRP A 95 2.27 6.84 -0.20
CA TRP A 95 3.43 7.50 -0.80
C TRP A 95 4.14 6.53 -1.71
N GLY A 96 4.77 7.04 -2.75
CA GLY A 96 5.53 6.20 -3.65
C GLY A 96 6.32 6.99 -4.67
N GLY A 97 7.14 6.27 -5.40
CA GLY A 97 7.92 6.81 -6.51
C GLY A 97 8.22 5.76 -7.54
N ASP A 98 8.51 6.23 -8.74
CA ASP A 98 8.95 5.35 -9.81
C ASP A 98 10.13 5.94 -10.58
N ILE A 99 10.93 5.02 -11.13
CA ILE A 99 11.92 5.32 -12.16
C ILE A 99 11.42 4.68 -13.43
N SER A 100 11.32 5.45 -14.50
CA SER A 100 10.91 4.95 -15.80
C SER A 100 12.00 5.15 -16.84
N TYR A 101 12.13 4.17 -17.74
CA TYR A 101 13.03 4.18 -18.89
C TYR A 101 12.25 4.05 -20.17
N SER A 102 12.54 4.92 -21.13
CA SER A 102 11.86 4.97 -22.43
C SER A 102 12.43 3.90 -23.37
N LEU A 103 11.65 2.84 -23.59
CA LEU A 103 11.99 1.79 -24.57
C LEU A 103 11.63 2.21 -26.00
N LYS A 104 10.52 2.94 -26.15
CA LYS A 104 9.99 3.46 -27.42
C LYS A 104 9.32 4.82 -27.17
N PRO A 105 9.01 5.61 -28.22
CA PRO A 105 8.38 6.92 -28.05
C PRO A 105 7.12 6.95 -27.18
N ARG A 106 6.40 5.82 -27.11
CA ARG A 106 5.16 5.68 -26.33
C ARG A 106 5.23 4.58 -25.27
N LEU A 107 6.37 3.92 -25.06
CA LEU A 107 6.48 2.78 -24.16
C LEU A 107 7.65 2.96 -23.19
N ASP A 108 7.35 2.95 -21.92
CA ASP A 108 8.34 2.96 -20.84
C ASP A 108 8.28 1.65 -20.05
N ILE A 109 9.46 1.18 -19.62
CA ILE A 109 9.57 0.24 -18.51
C ILE A 109 9.65 1.04 -17.21
N VAL A 110 9.02 0.54 -16.15
CA VAL A 110 8.85 1.28 -14.89
C VAL A 110 9.20 0.39 -13.70
N PHE A 111 10.03 0.89 -12.80
CA PHE A 111 10.29 0.33 -11.49
C PHE A 111 9.59 1.21 -10.46
N ASP A 112 8.71 0.63 -9.66
CA ASP A 112 7.84 1.36 -8.75
C ASP A 112 7.92 0.80 -7.34
N VAL A 113 7.94 1.69 -6.36
CA VAL A 113 7.84 1.36 -4.94
C VAL A 113 6.83 2.28 -4.27
N GLY A 114 6.05 1.72 -3.36
CA GLY A 114 5.08 2.48 -2.58
C GLY A 114 5.01 2.03 -1.14
N VAL A 115 4.28 2.78 -0.35
CA VAL A 115 3.93 2.43 1.03
C VAL A 115 2.57 3.03 1.38
N SER A 116 1.75 2.27 2.04
CA SER A 116 0.52 2.72 2.69
C SER A 116 0.40 2.04 4.04
N SER A 117 0.02 2.80 5.07
CA SER A 117 -0.13 2.29 6.43
C SER A 117 -1.27 3.01 7.13
N ALA A 118 -2.23 2.24 7.65
CA ALA A 118 -3.31 2.70 8.51
C ALA A 118 -3.12 2.09 9.90
N THR A 119 -3.44 2.85 10.93
CA THR A 119 -3.58 2.37 12.31
C THR A 119 -4.83 3.02 12.86
N HIS A 120 -5.79 2.21 13.30
CA HIS A 120 -7.06 2.66 13.84
C HIS A 120 -7.30 2.03 15.21
N GLU A 121 -7.69 2.86 16.14
CA GLU A 121 -8.20 2.48 17.46
C GLU A 121 -9.68 2.14 17.30
N SER A 122 -10.13 1.09 17.96
CA SER A 122 -11.51 0.60 17.89
C SER A 122 -11.90 -0.06 19.20
N GLU A 123 -13.20 -0.16 19.44
CA GLU A 123 -13.79 -0.79 20.61
C GLU A 123 -14.54 -2.05 20.19
N VAL A 124 -14.62 -3.03 21.08
CA VAL A 124 -15.45 -4.22 20.86
C VAL A 124 -16.92 -3.81 20.94
N ARG A 125 -17.72 -4.20 19.92
CA ARG A 125 -19.15 -3.93 19.88
C ARG A 125 -19.88 -4.77 20.93
N ASP A 126 -20.91 -4.17 21.55
CA ASP A 126 -21.86 -4.84 22.45
C ASP A 126 -21.26 -5.43 23.75
N PHE A 127 -19.98 -5.18 24.03
CA PHE A 127 -19.30 -5.62 25.25
C PHE A 127 -18.53 -4.50 25.92
N VAL A 128 -18.57 -4.52 27.25
CA VAL A 128 -17.80 -3.63 28.12
C VAL A 128 -17.19 -4.44 29.25
N GLU A 129 -16.06 -4.02 29.75
CA GLU A 129 -15.43 -4.61 30.95
C GLU A 129 -16.04 -4.01 32.21
N ASP A 130 -16.50 -4.86 33.14
CA ASP A 130 -16.96 -4.43 34.44
C ASP A 130 -15.77 -4.17 35.38
N LEU A 131 -15.64 -2.94 35.86
CA LEU A 131 -14.54 -2.54 36.72
C LEU A 131 -14.74 -2.95 38.19
N PRO A 132 -13.68 -3.41 38.90
CA PRO A 132 -13.70 -3.63 40.33
C PRO A 132 -14.00 -2.34 41.09
N GLY A 133 -15.22 -2.16 41.54
CA GLY A 133 -15.66 -0.94 42.23
C GLY A 133 -16.90 -0.29 41.64
N GLY A 134 -17.45 -0.89 40.62
CA GLY A 134 -18.65 -0.47 39.87
C GLY A 134 -18.33 0.54 38.80
N GLY A 135 -18.91 0.33 37.65
CA GLY A 135 -18.71 1.04 36.41
C GLY A 135 -18.23 0.09 35.30
N SER A 136 -18.26 0.55 34.05
CA SER A 136 -17.82 -0.23 32.88
C SER A 136 -16.83 0.59 32.04
N ALA A 137 -15.89 -0.09 31.40
CA ALA A 137 -14.94 0.50 30.45
C ALA A 137 -15.09 -0.17 29.08
N PRO A 138 -14.86 0.56 27.97
CA PRO A 138 -14.80 -0.05 26.65
C PRO A 138 -13.60 -1.00 26.56
N ILE A 139 -13.74 -2.06 25.77
CA ILE A 139 -12.65 -3.00 25.45
C ILE A 139 -11.99 -2.47 24.17
N GLU A 140 -10.77 -1.94 24.30
CA GLU A 140 -10.09 -1.22 23.24
C GLU A 140 -9.09 -2.09 22.47
N GLN A 141 -9.06 -1.93 21.16
CA GLN A 141 -8.10 -2.57 20.26
C GLN A 141 -7.54 -1.59 19.24
N SER A 142 -6.28 -1.79 18.87
CA SER A 142 -5.62 -1.06 17.78
C SER A 142 -5.33 -2.01 16.61
N THR A 143 -5.79 -1.66 15.42
CA THR A 143 -5.56 -2.44 14.19
C THR A 143 -4.61 -1.69 13.26
N GLU A 144 -3.44 -2.28 12.95
CA GLU A 144 -2.47 -1.78 11.96
C GLU A 144 -2.59 -2.59 10.67
N TYR A 145 -2.76 -1.90 9.55
CA TYR A 145 -2.76 -2.47 8.21
C TYR A 145 -1.77 -1.75 7.31
N LYS A 146 -0.67 -2.42 6.93
CA LYS A 146 0.41 -1.85 6.14
C LYS A 146 0.66 -2.66 4.87
N ARG A 147 0.93 -1.94 3.75
CA ARG A 147 1.26 -2.51 2.45
C ARG A 147 2.44 -1.77 1.84
N VAL A 148 3.42 -2.52 1.33
CA VAL A 148 4.60 -1.98 0.65
C VAL A 148 4.79 -2.72 -0.68
N PRO A 149 4.16 -2.25 -1.77
CA PRO A 149 4.36 -2.80 -3.10
C PRO A 149 5.74 -2.46 -3.67
N LEU A 150 6.36 -3.43 -4.35
CA LEU A 150 7.56 -3.29 -5.15
C LEU A 150 7.32 -3.98 -6.48
N THR A 151 7.30 -3.22 -7.58
CA THR A 151 6.87 -3.74 -8.88
C THR A 151 7.75 -3.30 -10.03
N ILE A 152 7.73 -4.12 -11.08
CA ILE A 152 8.20 -3.77 -12.41
C ILE A 152 7.00 -3.82 -13.36
N GLY A 153 6.93 -2.87 -14.29
CA GLY A 153 5.82 -2.76 -15.20
C GLY A 153 6.15 -1.99 -16.46
N MET A 154 5.11 -1.74 -17.23
CA MET A 154 5.19 -0.95 -18.46
C MET A 154 4.11 0.13 -18.43
N LYS A 155 4.46 1.34 -18.90
CA LYS A 155 3.53 2.43 -19.19
C LYS A 155 3.45 2.65 -20.69
N TYR A 156 2.23 2.60 -21.24
CA TYR A 156 1.97 2.91 -22.64
C TYR A 156 1.23 4.25 -22.74
N TYR A 157 1.87 5.22 -23.41
CA TYR A 157 1.29 6.53 -23.63
C TYR A 157 0.35 6.50 -24.84
N LEU A 158 -0.88 6.93 -24.63
CA LEU A 158 -1.93 6.94 -25.65
C LEU A 158 -1.66 7.97 -26.77
N MET A 159 -0.87 9.00 -26.44
CA MET A 159 -0.45 10.07 -27.35
C MET A 159 1.08 10.20 -27.32
N GLU A 160 1.64 10.90 -28.28
CA GLU A 160 3.06 11.24 -28.27
C GLU A 160 3.39 12.19 -27.12
N ARG A 161 4.46 11.87 -26.38
CA ARG A 161 4.90 12.66 -25.20
C ARG A 161 5.55 13.99 -25.57
N GLY A 162 5.81 14.22 -26.85
CA GLY A 162 6.40 15.42 -27.39
C GLY A 162 6.78 15.22 -28.87
N ARG A 163 7.33 16.24 -29.46
CA ARG A 163 7.80 16.23 -30.85
C ARG A 163 9.24 16.71 -30.93
N ALA A 164 10.04 16.07 -31.77
CA ALA A 164 11.34 16.56 -32.13
C ALA A 164 11.18 17.68 -33.21
N VAL A 165 11.93 18.75 -33.01
CA VAL A 165 12.01 19.87 -33.96
C VAL A 165 13.45 20.02 -34.37
N GLY A 166 13.80 19.48 -35.57
CA GLY A 166 15.18 19.35 -36.00
C GLY A 166 15.95 18.33 -35.16
N GLN A 167 17.27 18.47 -35.12
CA GLN A 167 18.16 17.52 -34.44
C GLN A 167 18.39 17.84 -32.96
N PHE A 168 18.11 19.06 -32.51
CA PHE A 168 18.54 19.57 -31.24
C PHE A 168 17.41 20.20 -30.39
N ALA A 169 16.15 19.96 -30.75
CA ALA A 169 15.04 20.45 -29.97
C ALA A 169 13.93 19.40 -29.82
N TYR A 170 13.52 19.17 -28.61
CA TYR A 170 12.38 18.34 -28.26
C TYR A 170 11.40 19.15 -27.42
N ILE A 171 10.16 19.26 -27.89
CA ILE A 171 9.09 19.98 -27.21
C ILE A 171 8.15 18.96 -26.59
N PRO A 172 8.11 18.85 -25.23
CA PRO A 172 7.18 17.96 -24.55
C PRO A 172 5.72 18.34 -24.81
N SER A 173 4.85 17.34 -24.97
CA SER A 173 3.41 17.55 -25.05
C SER A 173 2.88 18.05 -23.70
N LYS A 174 1.87 18.93 -23.76
CA LYS A 174 1.26 19.49 -22.55
C LYS A 174 0.56 18.43 -21.70
N TYR A 175 -0.08 17.47 -22.36
CA TYR A 175 -0.78 16.32 -21.74
C TYR A 175 -0.25 15.04 -22.35
N ALA A 176 0.01 14.04 -21.53
CA ALA A 176 0.42 12.71 -21.96
C ALA A 176 -0.32 11.64 -21.14
N PRO A 177 -1.57 11.29 -21.53
CA PRO A 177 -2.32 10.22 -20.91
C PRO A 177 -1.68 8.87 -21.18
N TYR A 178 -1.73 7.97 -20.19
CA TYR A 178 -1.14 6.64 -20.27
C TYR A 178 -1.99 5.59 -19.55
N VAL A 179 -1.76 4.34 -19.93
CA VAL A 179 -2.18 3.16 -19.20
C VAL A 179 -0.95 2.34 -18.84
N GLY A 180 -1.04 1.60 -17.75
CA GLY A 180 0.09 0.81 -17.25
C GLY A 180 -0.36 -0.53 -16.70
N LEU A 181 0.54 -1.50 -16.78
CA LEU A 181 0.41 -2.81 -16.16
C LEU A 181 1.75 -3.16 -15.50
N GLY A 182 1.68 -3.84 -14.36
CA GLY A 182 2.88 -4.28 -13.67
C GLY A 182 2.61 -5.45 -12.73
N ALA A 183 3.70 -6.10 -12.32
CA ALA A 183 3.68 -7.19 -11.36
C ALA A 183 4.92 -7.13 -10.48
N GLY A 184 4.87 -7.79 -9.33
CA GLY A 184 5.98 -7.83 -8.40
C GLY A 184 5.62 -8.46 -7.06
N GLY A 185 6.24 -7.97 -6.00
CA GLY A 185 5.98 -8.37 -4.62
C GLY A 185 5.30 -7.27 -3.83
N MET A 186 4.52 -7.67 -2.85
CA MET A 186 3.97 -6.79 -1.84
C MET A 186 4.32 -7.33 -0.47
N TYR A 187 5.03 -6.52 0.32
CA TYR A 187 5.14 -6.77 1.75
C TYR A 187 3.88 -6.27 2.44
N TYR A 188 3.34 -7.07 3.33
CA TYR A 188 2.20 -6.68 4.16
C TYR A 188 2.50 -6.89 5.64
N LYS A 189 1.79 -6.15 6.48
CA LYS A 189 1.69 -6.35 7.92
C LYS A 189 0.25 -6.09 8.32
N PHE A 190 -0.35 -7.06 8.99
CA PHE A 190 -1.63 -6.95 9.66
C PHE A 190 -1.44 -7.27 11.12
N LYS A 191 -1.80 -6.35 12.01
CA LYS A 191 -1.59 -6.47 13.44
C LYS A 191 -2.81 -5.97 14.18
N GLN A 192 -3.26 -6.73 15.16
CA GLN A 192 -4.25 -6.34 16.14
C GLN A 192 -3.62 -6.43 17.51
N ASN A 193 -3.76 -5.38 18.32
CA ASN A 193 -3.19 -5.29 19.66
C ASN A 193 -4.20 -4.65 20.58
N GLY A 194 -4.39 -5.22 21.76
CA GLY A 194 -5.33 -4.73 22.77
C GLY A 194 -6.01 -5.87 23.50
N ASP A 195 -7.22 -5.63 23.99
CA ASP A 195 -7.98 -6.56 24.77
C ASP A 195 -8.98 -7.32 23.91
N PHE A 196 -8.98 -8.65 24.04
CA PHE A 196 -9.81 -9.58 23.29
C PHE A 196 -10.81 -10.27 24.23
N VAL A 197 -11.98 -10.60 23.69
CA VAL A 197 -13.04 -11.29 24.41
C VAL A 197 -13.07 -12.76 23.97
N ASP A 198 -12.87 -13.68 24.94
CA ASP A 198 -12.96 -15.13 24.69
C ASP A 198 -14.36 -15.65 25.12
N PHE A 199 -15.18 -15.98 24.12
CA PHE A 199 -16.50 -16.57 24.30
C PHE A 199 -16.49 -18.10 24.39
N ALA A 200 -15.34 -18.76 24.16
CA ALA A 200 -15.26 -20.20 24.12
C ALA A 200 -15.31 -20.83 25.52
N THR A 201 -14.89 -20.11 26.54
CA THR A 201 -14.84 -20.60 27.92
C THR A 201 -16.21 -20.51 28.60
N ASP A 202 -16.89 -19.37 28.53
CA ASP A 202 -18.26 -19.18 29.04
C ASP A 202 -18.94 -18.06 28.22
N PRO A 203 -20.02 -18.38 27.45
CA PRO A 203 -20.73 -17.36 26.67
C PRO A 203 -21.47 -16.31 27.50
N GLU A 204 -21.82 -16.60 28.76
CA GLU A 204 -22.49 -15.63 29.68
C GLU A 204 -21.48 -14.75 30.41
N PHE A 205 -20.25 -15.26 30.65
CA PHE A 205 -19.17 -14.54 31.34
C PHE A 205 -17.87 -14.69 30.56
N PRO A 206 -17.70 -13.98 29.41
CA PRO A 206 -16.52 -14.10 28.59
C PRO A 206 -15.27 -13.60 29.30
N ASP A 207 -14.15 -14.29 29.11
CA ASP A 207 -12.86 -13.89 29.67
C ASP A 207 -12.21 -12.79 28.78
N ILE A 208 -11.70 -11.73 29.40
CA ILE A 208 -11.01 -10.65 28.71
C ILE A 208 -9.51 -10.85 28.90
N PHE A 209 -8.76 -10.86 27.80
CA PHE A 209 -7.31 -11.01 27.85
C PHE A 209 -6.62 -10.09 26.86
N SER A 210 -5.47 -9.53 27.26
CA SER A 210 -4.64 -8.70 26.39
C SER A 210 -3.76 -9.57 25.50
N ALA A 211 -3.75 -9.30 24.19
CA ALA A 211 -2.93 -10.03 23.22
C ALA A 211 -2.42 -9.11 22.09
N GLU A 212 -1.39 -9.59 21.44
CA GLU A 212 -0.85 -9.01 20.20
C GLU A 212 -0.85 -10.08 19.11
N LEU A 213 -1.69 -9.89 18.10
CA LEU A 213 -1.81 -10.78 16.94
C LEU A 213 -1.17 -10.10 15.74
N GLU A 214 -0.10 -10.68 15.20
CA GLU A 214 0.60 -10.11 14.05
C GLU A 214 0.82 -11.16 12.97
N SER A 215 0.51 -10.81 11.72
CA SER A 215 0.90 -11.56 10.54
C SER A 215 1.55 -10.61 9.54
N SER A 216 2.73 -10.98 9.07
CA SER A 216 3.47 -10.19 8.09
C SER A 216 4.21 -11.09 7.12
N GLY A 217 4.44 -10.60 5.89
CA GLY A 217 5.14 -11.38 4.90
C GLY A 217 5.14 -10.76 3.51
N TRP A 218 5.65 -11.52 2.54
CA TRP A 218 5.67 -11.14 1.14
C TRP A 218 4.70 -11.99 0.33
N THR A 219 4.01 -11.35 -0.61
CA THR A 219 3.14 -12.04 -1.56
C THR A 219 3.33 -11.49 -2.97
N ALA A 220 2.95 -12.28 -3.97
CA ALA A 220 2.91 -11.82 -5.35
C ALA A 220 1.75 -10.85 -5.55
N MET A 221 1.98 -9.83 -6.38
CA MET A 221 0.98 -8.86 -6.76
C MET A 221 1.03 -8.54 -8.25
N ALA A 222 -0.10 -8.05 -8.77
CA ALA A 222 -0.19 -7.40 -10.07
C ALA A 222 -0.97 -6.10 -9.93
N HIS A 223 -0.78 -5.16 -10.86
CA HIS A 223 -1.58 -3.94 -10.88
C HIS A 223 -1.87 -3.48 -12.30
N GLY A 224 -2.99 -2.77 -12.45
CA GLY A 224 -3.33 -1.96 -13.60
C GLY A 224 -3.42 -0.50 -13.19
N ALA A 225 -2.95 0.40 -14.06
CA ALA A 225 -2.95 1.84 -13.79
C ALA A 225 -3.42 2.62 -15.00
N ALA A 226 -4.01 3.78 -14.75
CA ALA A 226 -4.30 4.81 -15.74
C ALA A 226 -3.94 6.18 -15.17
N GLY A 227 -3.36 7.04 -15.99
CA GLY A 227 -2.91 8.33 -15.50
C GLY A 227 -2.65 9.34 -16.61
N VAL A 228 -2.25 10.52 -16.19
CA VAL A 228 -1.88 11.61 -17.07
C VAL A 228 -0.70 12.40 -16.53
N ASP A 229 0.25 12.70 -17.39
CA ASP A 229 1.32 13.63 -17.12
C ASP A 229 0.95 14.99 -17.69
N TYR A 230 0.99 16.04 -16.88
CA TYR A 230 0.80 17.44 -17.26
C TYR A 230 2.13 18.19 -17.22
N THR A 231 2.64 18.60 -18.35
CA THR A 231 3.92 19.29 -18.48
C THR A 231 3.82 20.73 -17.96
N ILE A 232 4.58 21.06 -16.92
CA ILE A 232 4.74 22.40 -16.37
C ILE A 232 5.93 23.09 -16.99
N GLY A 233 7.00 22.35 -17.20
CA GLY A 233 8.24 22.81 -17.80
C GLY A 233 8.90 21.70 -18.63
N PRO A 234 9.96 22.00 -19.38
CA PRO A 234 10.58 21.02 -20.26
C PRO A 234 10.97 19.74 -19.53
N TRP A 235 11.54 19.85 -18.35
CA TRP A 235 12.04 18.74 -17.52
C TRP A 235 11.07 18.34 -16.40
N LEU A 236 10.00 19.14 -16.14
CA LEU A 236 9.09 18.94 -15.01
C LEU A 236 7.65 18.72 -15.50
N ALA A 237 6.99 17.72 -14.95
CA ALA A 237 5.55 17.49 -15.10
C ALA A 237 4.89 17.22 -13.75
N LEU A 238 3.58 17.51 -13.66
CA LEU A 238 2.69 16.90 -12.68
C LEU A 238 2.22 15.56 -13.23
N THR A 239 2.03 14.59 -12.35
CA THR A 239 1.43 13.29 -12.69
C THR A 239 0.24 13.03 -11.79
N ALA A 240 -0.84 12.51 -12.37
CA ALA A 240 -1.99 11.97 -11.64
C ALA A 240 -2.22 10.55 -12.11
N GLU A 241 -2.40 9.62 -11.17
CA GLU A 241 -2.55 8.20 -11.48
C GLU A 241 -3.62 7.57 -10.58
N ALA A 242 -4.49 6.76 -11.18
CA ALA A 242 -5.34 5.80 -10.48
C ALA A 242 -4.82 4.40 -10.78
N ARG A 243 -4.62 3.60 -9.72
CA ARG A 243 -4.03 2.26 -9.79
C ARG A 243 -4.90 1.29 -9.01
N TYR A 244 -5.30 0.20 -9.63
CA TYR A 244 -5.88 -0.93 -8.93
C TYR A 244 -4.85 -2.05 -8.82
N GLN A 245 -4.66 -2.57 -7.61
CA GLN A 245 -3.72 -3.63 -7.30
C GLN A 245 -4.48 -4.88 -6.83
N TRP A 246 -4.00 -6.05 -7.28
CA TRP A 246 -4.50 -7.36 -6.90
C TRP A 246 -3.40 -8.08 -6.12
N ALA A 247 -3.68 -8.43 -4.88
CA ALA A 247 -2.81 -9.24 -4.05
C ALA A 247 -3.61 -9.97 -2.97
N LYS A 248 -3.20 -11.19 -2.65
CA LYS A 248 -3.71 -11.97 -1.52
C LYS A 248 -2.54 -12.64 -0.83
N ALA A 249 -2.50 -12.64 0.48
CA ALA A 249 -1.48 -13.30 1.27
C ALA A 249 -2.10 -14.33 2.20
N ARG A 250 -1.33 -15.34 2.59
CA ARG A 250 -1.72 -16.22 3.69
C ARG A 250 -1.38 -15.54 5.00
N LEU A 251 -2.31 -15.60 5.93
CA LEU A 251 -2.07 -15.20 7.30
C LEU A 251 -1.24 -16.27 8.02
N ASP A 252 -0.62 -15.88 9.13
CA ASP A 252 0.07 -16.82 10.00
C ASP A 252 -0.96 -17.75 10.65
N PRO A 253 -0.96 -19.07 10.34
CA PRO A 253 -1.96 -20.00 10.85
C PRO A 253 -1.82 -20.30 12.35
N GLU A 254 -0.69 -19.97 12.97
CA GLU A 254 -0.51 -20.12 14.42
C GLU A 254 -1.18 -18.98 15.19
N VAL A 255 -1.35 -17.82 14.53
CA VAL A 255 -1.91 -16.60 15.14
C VAL A 255 -3.35 -16.39 14.69
N PHE A 256 -3.63 -16.54 13.39
CA PHE A 256 -4.95 -16.36 12.78
C PHE A 256 -5.53 -17.71 12.41
N VAL A 257 -5.96 -18.45 13.42
CA VAL A 257 -6.61 -19.77 13.25
C VAL A 257 -7.91 -19.57 12.46
N ASP A 258 -8.22 -20.47 11.53
CA ASP A 258 -9.41 -20.47 10.67
C ASP A 258 -9.45 -19.39 9.56
N TYR A 259 -8.43 -18.52 9.45
CA TYR A 259 -8.30 -17.59 8.34
C TYR A 259 -7.24 -18.05 7.34
N ASP A 260 -7.65 -18.33 6.09
CA ASP A 260 -6.69 -18.79 5.05
C ASP A 260 -5.94 -17.62 4.43
N LYS A 261 -6.64 -16.58 4.00
CA LYS A 261 -6.04 -15.48 3.23
C LYS A 261 -6.58 -14.11 3.60
N ILE A 262 -5.67 -13.14 3.62
CA ILE A 262 -6.02 -11.72 3.69
C ILE A 262 -6.02 -11.10 2.28
N ASP A 263 -7.04 -10.31 1.97
CA ASP A 263 -7.14 -9.55 0.73
C ASP A 263 -6.41 -8.21 0.84
N LEU A 264 -5.31 -8.08 0.12
CA LEU A 264 -4.47 -6.89 0.08
C LEU A 264 -4.80 -5.98 -1.13
N SER A 265 -5.81 -6.34 -1.91
CA SER A 265 -6.23 -5.60 -3.10
C SER A 265 -6.80 -4.23 -2.74
N GLY A 266 -6.81 -3.33 -3.72
CA GLY A 266 -7.38 -2.01 -3.49
C GLY A 266 -7.09 -1.02 -4.61
N LEU A 267 -7.77 0.14 -4.51
CA LEU A 267 -7.63 1.26 -5.43
C LEU A 267 -6.75 2.34 -4.79
N THR A 268 -5.75 2.82 -5.50
CA THR A 268 -4.90 3.92 -5.05
C THR A 268 -4.99 5.07 -6.03
N GLY A 269 -5.35 6.26 -5.55
CA GLY A 269 -5.31 7.51 -6.29
C GLY A 269 -4.15 8.37 -5.83
N THR A 270 -3.27 8.80 -6.73
CA THR A 270 -2.07 9.59 -6.41
C THR A 270 -1.91 10.78 -7.33
N VAL A 271 -1.29 11.82 -6.78
CA VAL A 271 -0.77 12.96 -7.53
C VAL A 271 0.68 13.22 -7.15
N GLY A 272 1.47 13.81 -8.03
CA GLY A 272 2.87 14.05 -7.75
C GLY A 272 3.62 14.78 -8.84
N PHE A 273 4.93 14.75 -8.70
CA PHE A 273 5.86 15.39 -9.64
C PHE A 273 6.67 14.34 -10.37
N LYS A 274 6.93 14.63 -11.63
CA LYS A 274 7.78 13.83 -12.51
C LYS A 274 8.88 14.69 -13.10
N VAL A 275 10.13 14.27 -12.91
CA VAL A 275 11.32 14.91 -13.46
C VAL A 275 11.83 14.03 -14.60
N ARG A 276 12.02 14.64 -15.78
CA ARG A 276 12.53 13.98 -17.00
C ARG A 276 14.03 14.24 -17.14
N PHE A 277 14.78 13.23 -17.60
CA PHE A 277 16.22 13.32 -17.87
C PHE A 277 16.62 12.61 -19.16
#